data_cd9eeec1f74d204b02674760ae60be73
#
_entry.id   cd9eeec1f74d204b02674760ae60be73
#
_cell.length_a   1.000
_cell.length_b   1.000
_cell.length_c   1.000
_cell.angle_alpha   90.00
_cell.angle_beta   90.00
_cell.angle_gamma   90.00
#
_symmetry.space_group_name_H-M   'P 1'
#
loop_
_entity.id
_entity.type
_entity.pdbx_description
1 polymer ?
#
loop_
_entity_poly.entity_id
_entity_poly.type
_entity_poly.pdbx_seq_one_letter_code
_entity_poly.pdbx_strand_id
1 'polypeptide(L)'
;MRKVLIVDDSATMRKILMRSLRQAEVKLEEILEASNGVEALAQIASNPEIELILSDINMPEMGGIDLVKNVRTKKSADELPILMVTTEGGSGMVASAMESGANGYVTKPFTPEALKDAIQRINS
;
A
#
# COMPACT_ATOMS: atom_id res chain seq x y z
N MET A 1 -14.65 0.85 -4.91
CA MET A 1 -13.62 0.12 -4.16
C MET A 1 -14.11 -0.09 -2.74
N ARG A 2 -14.00 -1.29 -2.21
CA ARG A 2 -14.56 -1.60 -0.89
C ARG A 2 -13.65 -1.18 0.25
N LYS A 3 -12.52 -1.83 0.39
CA LYS A 3 -11.61 -1.61 1.52
C LYS A 3 -10.19 -1.44 1.06
N VAL A 4 -9.50 -0.48 1.66
CA VAL A 4 -8.07 -0.22 1.44
C VAL A 4 -7.35 -0.42 2.76
N LEU A 5 -6.20 -1.09 2.72
CA LEU A 5 -5.32 -1.24 3.87
C LEU A 5 -4.12 -0.31 3.71
N ILE A 6 -3.91 0.53 4.69
CA ILE A 6 -2.75 1.43 4.75
C ILE A 6 -1.76 0.87 5.76
N VAL A 7 -0.52 0.64 5.33
CA VAL A 7 0.54 0.05 6.15
C VAL A 7 1.70 1.03 6.25
N ASP A 8 1.92 1.58 7.43
CA ASP A 8 3.00 2.53 7.70
C ASP A 8 3.19 2.57 9.21
N ASP A 9 4.44 2.59 9.69
CA ASP A 9 4.72 2.63 11.12
C ASP A 9 4.42 4.01 11.73
N SER A 10 4.24 5.03 10.91
CA SER A 10 3.87 6.37 11.37
C SER A 10 2.35 6.57 11.33
N ALA A 11 1.75 6.74 12.51
CA ALA A 11 0.32 7.05 12.61
C ALA A 11 -0.02 8.36 11.91
N THR A 12 0.88 9.34 11.96
CA THR A 12 0.71 10.61 11.27
C THR A 12 0.64 10.42 9.76
N MET A 13 1.54 9.58 9.23
CA MET A 13 1.56 9.31 7.79
C MET A 13 0.29 8.56 7.36
N ARG A 14 -0.20 7.62 8.18
CA ARG A 14 -1.46 6.94 7.87
C ARG A 14 -2.61 7.92 7.76
N LYS A 15 -2.68 8.90 8.65
CA LYS A 15 -3.71 9.96 8.59
C LYS A 15 -3.58 10.82 7.35
N ILE A 16 -2.35 11.15 6.95
CA ILE A 16 -2.08 11.92 5.74
C ILE A 16 -2.57 11.14 4.50
N LEU A 17 -2.27 9.85 4.45
CA LEU A 17 -2.74 9.00 3.35
C LEU A 17 -4.26 8.92 3.30
N MET A 18 -4.91 8.74 4.44
CA MET A 18 -6.38 8.72 4.51
C MET A 18 -6.98 10.03 3.99
N ARG A 19 -6.43 11.16 4.41
CA ARG A 19 -6.89 12.47 3.95
C ARG A 19 -6.68 12.64 2.45
N SER A 20 -5.51 12.22 1.95
CA SER A 20 -5.19 12.31 0.53
C SER A 20 -6.13 11.47 -0.33
N LEU A 21 -6.50 10.28 0.14
CA LEU A 21 -7.47 9.43 -0.56
C LEU A 21 -8.83 10.12 -0.66
N ARG A 22 -9.26 10.77 0.41
CA ARG A 22 -10.52 11.53 0.41
C ARG A 22 -10.46 12.73 -0.52
N GLN A 23 -9.35 13.48 -0.50
CA GLN A 23 -9.15 14.64 -1.37
C GLN A 23 -9.07 14.23 -2.85
N ALA A 24 -8.55 13.05 -3.12
CA ALA A 24 -8.48 12.49 -4.47
C ALA A 24 -9.81 11.94 -4.94
N GLU A 25 -10.83 12.00 -4.11
CA GLU A 25 -12.18 11.51 -4.41
C GLU A 25 -12.21 10.00 -4.73
N VAL A 26 -11.30 9.25 -4.15
CA VAL A 26 -11.30 7.78 -4.25
C VAL A 26 -12.46 7.28 -3.39
N LYS A 27 -13.42 6.63 -4.00
CA LYS A 27 -14.61 6.13 -3.30
C LYS A 27 -14.27 4.85 -2.54
N LEU A 28 -14.38 4.91 -1.22
CA LEU A 28 -14.02 3.80 -0.34
C LEU A 28 -15.12 3.57 0.70
N GLU A 29 -15.39 2.30 1.00
CA GLU A 29 -16.29 1.95 2.08
C GLU A 29 -15.57 2.01 3.42
N GLU A 30 -14.32 1.54 3.46
CA GLU A 30 -13.57 1.48 4.71
C GLU A 30 -12.06 1.55 4.45
N ILE A 31 -11.34 2.20 5.36
CA ILE A 31 -9.87 2.23 5.36
C ILE A 31 -9.41 1.53 6.63
N LEU A 32 -8.58 0.50 6.46
CA LEU A 32 -7.97 -0.23 7.56
C LEU A 32 -6.51 0.20 7.70
N GLU A 33 -5.95 0.05 8.89
CA GLU A 33 -4.58 0.46 9.18
C GLU A 33 -3.77 -0.68 9.77
N ALA A 34 -2.47 -0.67 9.47
CA ALA A 34 -1.49 -1.54 10.10
C ALA A 34 -0.18 -0.77 10.26
N SER A 35 0.59 -1.07 11.28
CA SER A 35 1.85 -0.37 11.55
C SER A 35 3.08 -1.11 11.04
N ASN A 36 2.92 -2.32 10.55
CA ASN A 36 4.01 -3.11 9.96
C ASN A 36 3.41 -4.27 9.15
N GLY A 37 4.28 -5.05 8.49
CA GLY A 37 3.84 -6.15 7.65
C GLY A 37 3.16 -7.28 8.41
N VAL A 38 3.55 -7.54 9.67
CA VAL A 38 2.92 -8.59 10.48
C VAL A 38 1.46 -8.24 10.75
N GLU A 39 1.19 -7.01 11.18
CA GLU A 39 -0.17 -6.53 11.40
C GLU A 39 -0.97 -6.51 10.09
N ALA A 40 -0.31 -6.14 8.98
CA ALA A 40 -0.95 -6.11 7.68
C ALA A 40 -1.44 -7.50 7.27
N LEU A 41 -0.61 -8.52 7.45
CA LEU A 41 -1.00 -9.89 7.12
C LEU A 41 -2.21 -10.36 7.95
N ALA A 42 -2.25 -9.97 9.23
CA ALA A 42 -3.38 -10.28 10.09
C ALA A 42 -4.67 -9.59 9.60
N GLN A 43 -4.57 -8.34 9.19
CA GLN A 43 -5.70 -7.59 8.65
C GLN A 43 -6.21 -8.21 7.33
N ILE A 44 -5.30 -8.61 6.46
CA ILE A 44 -5.65 -9.25 5.19
C ILE A 44 -6.39 -10.57 5.43
N ALA A 45 -5.91 -11.37 6.38
CA ALA A 45 -6.54 -12.64 6.72
C ALA A 45 -7.95 -12.47 7.27
N SER A 46 -8.16 -11.40 8.07
CA SER A 46 -9.45 -11.12 8.70
C SER A 46 -10.43 -10.38 7.79
N ASN A 47 -9.94 -9.74 6.73
CA ASN A 47 -10.74 -8.88 5.85
C ASN A 47 -10.49 -9.24 4.37
N PRO A 48 -11.12 -10.32 3.87
CA PRO A 48 -10.90 -10.71 2.47
C PRO A 48 -11.44 -9.73 1.45
N GLU A 49 -12.19 -8.71 1.87
CA GLU A 49 -12.71 -7.66 1.00
C GLU A 49 -11.68 -6.55 0.71
N ILE A 50 -10.48 -6.62 1.28
CA ILE A 50 -9.42 -5.64 0.98
C ILE A 50 -9.06 -5.76 -0.51
N GLU A 51 -9.15 -4.64 -1.23
CA GLU A 51 -8.93 -4.59 -2.67
C GLU A 51 -7.64 -3.86 -3.06
N LEU A 52 -7.00 -3.18 -2.12
CA LEU A 52 -5.80 -2.41 -2.38
C LEU A 52 -5.00 -2.26 -1.10
N ILE A 53 -3.68 -2.39 -1.20
CA ILE A 53 -2.76 -2.12 -0.11
C ILE A 53 -1.87 -0.95 -0.50
N LEU A 54 -1.78 0.05 0.40
CA LEU A 54 -0.79 1.13 0.31
C LEU A 54 0.21 0.87 1.43
N SER A 55 1.48 0.63 1.08
CA SER A 55 2.48 0.23 2.07
C SER A 55 3.78 1.00 1.95
N ASP A 56 4.33 1.44 3.09
CA ASP A 56 5.70 1.89 3.16
C ASP A 56 6.65 0.70 2.95
N ILE A 57 7.91 0.99 2.66
CA ILE A 57 8.94 -0.04 2.48
C ILE A 57 9.65 -0.34 3.81
N ASN A 58 10.07 0.71 4.52
CA ASN A 58 10.84 0.56 5.76
C ASN A 58 9.95 0.62 6.99
N MET A 59 9.76 -0.52 7.63
CA MET A 59 8.95 -0.65 8.84
C MET A 59 9.60 -1.65 9.79
N PRO A 60 9.38 -1.51 11.12
CA PRO A 60 9.92 -2.48 12.06
C PRO A 60 9.23 -3.85 11.90
N GLU A 61 9.87 -4.89 12.39
CA GLU A 61 9.41 -6.28 12.39
C GLU A 61 9.30 -6.88 11.00
N MET A 62 8.39 -6.39 10.15
CA MET A 62 8.29 -6.82 8.76
C MET A 62 8.09 -5.60 7.87
N GLY A 63 9.01 -5.37 6.96
CA GLY A 63 8.94 -4.27 6.01
C GLY A 63 8.03 -4.55 4.82
N GLY A 64 7.89 -3.53 3.96
CA GLY A 64 6.98 -3.61 2.82
C GLY A 64 7.38 -4.63 1.77
N ILE A 65 8.67 -4.83 1.53
CA ILE A 65 9.13 -5.83 0.54
C ILE A 65 8.75 -7.24 0.99
N ASP A 66 9.01 -7.56 2.26
CA ASP A 66 8.63 -8.87 2.81
C ASP A 66 7.12 -9.04 2.84
N LEU A 67 6.38 -7.96 3.09
CA LEU A 67 4.92 -7.99 3.03
C LEU A 67 4.46 -8.37 1.62
N VAL A 68 5.01 -7.74 0.59
CA VAL A 68 4.68 -8.05 -0.81
C VAL A 68 4.96 -9.52 -1.09
N LYS A 69 6.13 -10.03 -0.72
CA LYS A 69 6.49 -11.44 -0.93
C LYS A 69 5.49 -12.38 -0.27
N ASN A 70 5.10 -12.09 0.98
CA ASN A 70 4.14 -12.92 1.71
C ASN A 70 2.75 -12.88 1.06
N VAL A 71 2.28 -11.71 0.65
CA VAL A 71 0.99 -11.60 -0.01
C VAL A 71 0.98 -12.39 -1.32
N ARG A 72 2.07 -12.32 -2.08
CA ARG A 72 2.16 -12.99 -3.38
C ARG A 72 2.25 -14.51 -3.28
N THR A 73 2.47 -15.08 -2.11
CA THR A 73 2.35 -16.53 -1.94
C THR A 73 0.90 -17.01 -2.02
N LYS A 74 -0.06 -16.09 -1.82
CA LYS A 74 -1.49 -16.43 -1.76
C LYS A 74 -2.34 -15.69 -2.77
N LYS A 75 -1.96 -14.48 -3.15
CA LYS A 75 -2.74 -13.63 -4.06
C LYS A 75 -1.84 -12.99 -5.11
N SER A 76 -2.31 -13.02 -6.34
CA SER A 76 -1.59 -12.42 -7.46
C SER A 76 -1.71 -10.88 -7.44
N ALA A 77 -0.91 -10.23 -8.29
CA ALA A 77 -0.96 -8.78 -8.46
C ALA A 77 -2.33 -8.31 -8.96
N ASP A 78 -3.04 -9.14 -9.71
CA ASP A 78 -4.38 -8.81 -10.18
C ASP A 78 -5.43 -8.96 -9.07
N GLU A 79 -5.25 -9.95 -8.20
CA GLU A 79 -6.21 -10.20 -7.12
C GLU A 79 -6.13 -9.18 -5.99
N LEU A 80 -4.91 -8.73 -5.67
CA LEU A 80 -4.71 -7.76 -4.59
C LEU A 80 -3.56 -6.83 -4.97
N PRO A 81 -3.87 -5.70 -5.61
CA PRO A 81 -2.86 -4.70 -5.96
C PRO A 81 -2.20 -4.11 -4.73
N ILE A 82 -0.89 -3.89 -4.83
CA ILE A 82 -0.09 -3.26 -3.77
C ILE A 82 0.65 -2.07 -4.36
N LEU A 83 0.41 -0.88 -3.80
CA LEU A 83 1.09 0.35 -4.15
C LEU A 83 2.06 0.71 -3.05
N MET A 84 3.35 0.83 -3.37
CA MET A 84 4.35 1.26 -2.39
C MET A 84 4.30 2.79 -2.25
N VAL A 85 4.40 3.28 -1.03
CA VAL A 85 4.42 4.71 -0.72
C VAL A 85 5.68 4.97 0.09
N THR A 86 6.71 5.58 -0.51
CA THR A 86 8.04 5.59 0.09
C THR A 86 8.80 6.87 -0.19
N THR A 87 9.75 7.21 0.71
CA THR A 87 10.74 8.27 0.47
C THR A 87 11.90 7.74 -0.39
N GLU A 88 11.96 6.43 -0.65
CA GLU A 88 13.09 5.75 -1.27
C GLU A 88 12.96 5.57 -2.78
N GLY A 89 12.21 6.46 -3.44
CA GLY A 89 11.84 6.32 -4.86
C GLY A 89 12.98 6.11 -5.84
N GLY A 90 14.17 6.65 -5.54
CA GLY A 90 15.34 6.51 -6.41
C GLY A 90 16.29 5.39 -6.02
N SER A 91 15.94 4.57 -5.03
CA SER A 91 16.81 3.53 -4.50
C SER A 91 16.52 2.17 -5.13
N GLY A 92 17.44 1.21 -4.91
CA GLY A 92 17.21 -0.18 -5.31
C GLY A 92 16.05 -0.85 -4.57
N MET A 93 15.55 -0.25 -3.50
CA MET A 93 14.43 -0.81 -2.73
C MET A 93 13.12 -0.80 -3.50
N VAL A 94 12.89 0.23 -4.32
CA VAL A 94 11.71 0.27 -5.19
C VAL A 94 11.79 -0.85 -6.22
N ALA A 95 12.97 -1.03 -6.85
CA ALA A 95 13.17 -2.11 -7.80
C ALA A 95 12.92 -3.48 -7.15
N SER A 96 13.43 -3.68 -5.92
CA SER A 96 13.21 -4.92 -5.18
C SER A 96 11.74 -5.16 -4.87
N ALA A 97 11.01 -4.10 -4.52
CA ALA A 97 9.57 -4.21 -4.26
C ALA A 97 8.81 -4.60 -5.53
N MET A 98 9.15 -3.99 -6.66
CA MET A 98 8.52 -4.30 -7.95
C MET A 98 8.83 -5.73 -8.39
N GLU A 99 10.08 -6.17 -8.24
CA GLU A 99 10.48 -7.55 -8.54
C GLU A 99 9.76 -8.56 -7.66
N SER A 100 9.45 -8.19 -6.42
CA SER A 100 8.72 -9.05 -5.48
C SER A 100 7.23 -9.13 -5.79
N GLY A 101 6.72 -8.26 -6.66
CA GLY A 101 5.34 -8.32 -7.11
C GLY A 101 4.46 -7.12 -6.76
N ALA A 102 5.05 -5.99 -6.34
CA ALA A 102 4.27 -4.76 -6.15
C ALA A 102 3.78 -4.24 -7.52
N ASN A 103 2.64 -3.57 -7.52
CA ASN A 103 2.00 -3.08 -8.75
C ASN A 103 2.50 -1.71 -9.17
N GLY A 104 3.00 -0.93 -8.23
CA GLY A 104 3.49 0.42 -8.52
C GLY A 104 4.02 1.09 -7.27
N TYR A 105 4.41 2.36 -7.41
CA TYR A 105 4.88 3.14 -6.27
C TYR A 105 4.59 4.61 -6.45
N VAL A 106 4.56 5.33 -5.33
CA VAL A 106 4.52 6.79 -5.29
C VAL A 106 5.53 7.25 -4.25
N THR A 107 6.20 8.36 -4.50
CA THR A 107 7.23 8.88 -3.59
C THR A 107 6.66 9.94 -2.66
N LYS A 108 7.13 9.96 -1.42
CA LYS A 108 6.82 11.00 -0.44
C LYS A 108 7.82 12.15 -0.63
N PRO A 109 7.40 13.42 -0.55
CA PRO A 109 6.02 13.86 -0.41
C PRO A 109 5.25 13.71 -1.72
N PHE A 110 3.96 13.45 -1.62
CA PHE A 110 3.10 13.26 -2.78
C PHE A 110 1.90 14.23 -2.72
N THR A 111 1.25 14.44 -3.87
CA THR A 111 -0.01 15.17 -3.93
C THR A 111 -1.17 14.18 -3.99
N PRO A 112 -2.40 14.60 -3.62
CA PRO A 112 -3.57 13.74 -3.83
C PRO A 112 -3.73 13.28 -5.28
N GLU A 113 -3.39 14.15 -6.25
CA GLU A 113 -3.46 13.83 -7.67
C GLU A 113 -2.45 12.74 -8.05
N ALA A 114 -1.23 12.81 -7.54
CA ALA A 114 -0.21 11.79 -7.80
C ALA A 114 -0.63 10.43 -7.25
N LEU A 115 -1.22 10.44 -6.04
CA LEU A 115 -1.73 9.20 -5.43
C LEU A 115 -2.89 8.63 -6.24
N LYS A 116 -3.83 9.48 -6.66
CA LYS A 116 -4.95 9.07 -7.50
C LYS A 116 -4.48 8.45 -8.81
N ASP A 117 -3.52 9.10 -9.49
CA ASP A 117 -2.99 8.61 -10.76
C ASP A 117 -2.32 7.25 -10.59
N ALA A 118 -1.55 7.07 -9.52
CA ALA A 118 -0.90 5.79 -9.24
C ALA A 118 -1.92 4.68 -9.01
N ILE A 119 -2.98 4.96 -8.26
CA ILE A 119 -4.07 4.00 -8.01
C ILE A 119 -4.79 3.65 -9.32
N GLN A 120 -5.07 4.63 -10.15
CA GLN A 120 -5.76 4.40 -11.43
C GLN A 120 -4.92 3.53 -12.37
N ARG A 121 -3.60 3.73 -12.40
CA ARG A 121 -2.71 2.93 -13.24
C ARG A 121 -2.73 1.46 -12.87
N ILE A 122 -2.70 1.15 -11.58
CA ILE A 122 -2.66 -0.24 -11.13
C ILE A 122 -4.01 -0.94 -11.25
N ASN A 123 -5.08 -0.19 -11.40
CA ASN A 123 -6.44 -0.73 -11.55
C ASN A 123 -6.92 -0.79 -13.01
N SER A 124 -6.08 -0.35 -13.94
CA SER A 124 -6.45 -0.37 -15.38
C SER A 124 -6.04 -1.63 -16.10
#